data_d6f6f9de1aa807fbcd222963f3e0aa0a
#
_entry.id   d6f6f9de1aa807fbcd222963f3e0aa0a
#
_cell.length_a   1.000
_cell.length_b   1.000
_cell.length_c   1.000
_cell.angle_alpha   90.00
_cell.angle_beta   90.00
_cell.angle_gamma   90.00
#
_symmetry.space_group_name_H-M   'P 1'
#
loop_
_entity.id
_entity.type
_entity.pdbx_description
1 polymer ?
#
loop_
_entity_poly.entity_id
_entity_poly.type
_entity_poly.pdbx_seq_one_letter_code
_entity_poly.pdbx_strand_id
1 'polypeptide(L)'
;MDVILDILKFSVSGILFFLATFFVLKNLLDNREKERRHQMRIETGKILTPIKLTAYERLVLFLERIKPESMVVRIQYPAMKAGDLHLMYIQQVREEFEHNVSQQIYVSEDLWRFVIAAKESLLQFINTCSESVPNDVPAVELSKILIEKYNETENPPIDIALVVLKNEIKTLA
;
A
#
# COMPACT_ATOMS: atom_id res chain seq x y z
N MET A 1 62.52 40.43 -26.71
CA MET A 1 62.15 39.01 -26.48
C MET A 1 61.59 38.81 -25.08
N ASP A 2 62.09 39.51 -24.07
CA ASP A 2 61.72 39.40 -22.66
C ASP A 2 60.27 39.83 -22.34
N VAL A 3 59.76 40.91 -22.97
CA VAL A 3 58.40 41.40 -22.76
C VAL A 3 57.34 40.40 -23.18
N ILE A 4 57.55 39.66 -24.27
CA ILE A 4 56.64 38.62 -24.75
C ILE A 4 56.61 37.45 -23.80
N LEU A 5 57.78 37.06 -23.26
CA LEU A 5 57.91 35.99 -22.28
C LEU A 5 57.19 36.32 -20.94
N ASP A 6 57.27 37.56 -20.50
CA ASP A 6 56.60 38.01 -19.27
C ASP A 6 55.08 38.05 -19.46
N ILE A 7 54.57 38.55 -20.61
CA ILE A 7 53.13 38.51 -20.95
C ILE A 7 52.63 37.06 -20.96
N LEU A 8 53.41 36.12 -21.52
CA LEU A 8 53.05 34.71 -21.57
C LEU A 8 52.94 34.08 -20.17
N LYS A 9 53.91 34.38 -19.28
CA LYS A 9 53.92 33.89 -17.88
C LYS A 9 52.69 34.40 -17.12
N PHE A 10 52.36 35.68 -17.22
CA PHE A 10 51.19 36.25 -16.54
C PHE A 10 49.88 35.67 -17.08
N SER A 11 49.77 35.45 -18.39
CA SER A 11 48.57 34.88 -19.02
C SER A 11 48.37 33.42 -18.59
N VAL A 12 49.43 32.60 -18.56
CA VAL A 12 49.35 31.21 -18.11
C VAL A 12 48.97 31.10 -16.62
N SER A 13 49.55 31.99 -15.78
CA SER A 13 49.19 32.02 -14.34
C SER A 13 47.71 32.45 -14.15
N GLY A 14 47.20 33.39 -14.91
CA GLY A 14 45.80 33.82 -14.88
C GLY A 14 44.84 32.72 -15.29
N ILE A 15 45.18 31.95 -16.35
CA ILE A 15 44.37 30.81 -16.81
C ILE A 15 44.36 29.71 -15.77
N LEU A 16 45.48 29.37 -15.16
CA LEU A 16 45.56 28.34 -14.10
C LEU A 16 44.74 28.73 -12.88
N PHE A 17 44.81 30.00 -12.46
CA PHE A 17 43.98 30.49 -11.34
C PHE A 17 42.49 30.44 -11.66
N PHE A 18 42.10 30.82 -12.87
CA PHE A 18 40.72 30.74 -13.33
C PHE A 18 40.21 29.30 -13.34
N LEU A 19 40.98 28.34 -13.88
CA LEU A 19 40.62 26.93 -13.91
C LEU A 19 40.49 26.35 -12.50
N ALA A 20 41.42 26.68 -11.59
CA ALA A 20 41.38 26.23 -10.20
C ALA A 20 40.11 26.76 -9.50
N THR A 21 39.84 28.07 -9.66
CA THR A 21 38.64 28.71 -9.08
C THR A 21 37.35 28.11 -9.66
N PHE A 22 37.30 27.88 -10.95
CA PHE A 22 36.17 27.26 -11.64
C PHE A 22 35.92 25.83 -11.10
N PHE A 23 36.98 25.03 -10.93
CA PHE A 23 36.86 23.67 -10.45
C PHE A 23 36.39 23.62 -8.99
N VAL A 24 36.90 24.50 -8.13
CA VAL A 24 36.46 24.65 -6.74
C VAL A 24 35.00 25.05 -6.65
N LEU A 25 34.59 26.08 -7.41
CA LEU A 25 33.20 26.57 -7.46
C LEU A 25 32.25 25.46 -7.95
N LYS A 26 32.63 24.76 -9.03
CA LYS A 26 31.83 23.65 -9.56
C LYS A 26 31.64 22.57 -8.51
N ASN A 27 32.71 22.11 -7.85
CA ASN A 27 32.61 21.11 -6.79
C ASN A 27 31.75 21.57 -5.60
N LEU A 28 31.85 22.83 -5.20
CA LEU A 28 31.03 23.39 -4.12
C LEU A 28 29.54 23.41 -4.50
N LEU A 29 29.21 23.79 -5.73
CA LEU A 29 27.81 23.81 -6.22
C LEU A 29 27.26 22.39 -6.33
N ASP A 30 28.01 21.45 -6.88
CA ASP A 30 27.59 20.04 -7.01
C ASP A 30 27.35 19.39 -5.62
N ASN A 31 28.18 19.70 -4.65
CA ASN A 31 28.01 19.21 -3.28
C ASN A 31 26.77 19.80 -2.60
N ARG A 32 26.54 21.10 -2.74
CA ARG A 32 25.34 21.75 -2.20
C ARG A 32 24.06 21.21 -2.82
N GLU A 33 24.07 20.91 -4.10
CA GLU A 33 22.90 20.30 -4.76
C GLU A 33 22.62 18.89 -4.25
N LYS A 34 23.65 18.06 -4.02
CA LYS A 34 23.51 16.73 -3.41
C LYS A 34 22.95 16.81 -1.99
N GLU A 35 23.49 17.72 -1.16
CA GLU A 35 23.00 17.93 0.22
C GLU A 35 21.54 18.38 0.23
N ARG A 36 21.17 19.33 -0.63
CA ARG A 36 19.80 19.82 -0.75
C ARG A 36 18.84 18.71 -1.19
N ARG A 37 19.23 17.89 -2.17
CA ARG A 37 18.43 16.73 -2.59
C ARG A 37 18.27 15.70 -1.47
N HIS A 38 19.33 15.46 -0.70
CA HIS A 38 19.27 14.56 0.44
C HIS A 38 18.35 15.09 1.54
N GLN A 39 18.46 16.36 1.91
CA GLN A 39 17.57 17.00 2.88
C GLN A 39 16.11 16.97 2.43
N MET A 40 15.82 17.30 1.17
CA MET A 40 14.45 17.21 0.64
C MET A 40 13.89 15.78 0.72
N ARG A 41 14.68 14.75 0.43
CA ARG A 41 14.26 13.35 0.58
C ARG A 41 13.91 12.99 2.03
N ILE A 42 14.74 13.43 2.99
CA ILE A 42 14.49 13.20 4.41
C ILE A 42 13.21 13.91 4.86
N GLU A 43 13.04 15.17 4.49
CA GLU A 43 11.84 15.95 4.87
C GLU A 43 10.57 15.37 4.23
N THR A 44 10.61 15.02 2.95
CA THR A 44 9.50 14.36 2.27
C THR A 44 9.19 13.01 2.91
N GLY A 45 10.20 12.23 3.26
CA GLY A 45 10.04 10.95 3.96
C GLY A 45 9.36 11.10 5.32
N LYS A 46 9.72 12.12 6.11
CA LYS A 46 9.07 12.40 7.40
C LYS A 46 7.58 12.68 7.28
N ILE A 47 7.13 13.24 6.16
CA ILE A 47 5.71 13.53 5.91
C ILE A 47 5.00 12.33 5.29
N LEU A 48 5.60 11.68 4.30
CA LEU A 48 4.93 10.62 3.54
C LEU A 48 4.90 9.28 4.29
N THR A 49 5.93 8.97 5.09
CA THR A 49 5.98 7.68 5.80
C THR A 49 4.80 7.49 6.78
N PRO A 50 4.43 8.45 7.64
CA PRO A 50 3.26 8.30 8.50
C PRO A 50 1.95 8.13 7.72
N ILE A 51 1.79 8.85 6.60
CA ILE A 51 0.60 8.74 5.74
C ILE A 51 0.50 7.34 5.14
N LYS A 52 1.62 6.80 4.64
CA LYS A 52 1.67 5.43 4.12
C LYS A 52 1.34 4.41 5.20
N LEU A 53 1.91 4.54 6.40
CA LEU A 53 1.62 3.64 7.51
C LEU A 53 0.13 3.63 7.85
N THR A 54 -0.51 4.80 7.90
CA THR A 54 -1.96 4.90 8.10
C THR A 54 -2.74 4.18 6.98
N ALA A 55 -2.29 4.28 5.73
CA ALA A 55 -2.92 3.55 4.63
C ALA A 55 -2.80 2.03 4.80
N TYR A 56 -1.63 1.53 5.19
CA TYR A 56 -1.45 0.10 5.46
C TYR A 56 -2.30 -0.37 6.64
N GLU A 57 -2.39 0.39 7.73
CA GLU A 57 -3.26 0.09 8.87
C GLU A 57 -4.72 -0.03 8.44
N ARG A 58 -5.20 0.90 7.62
CA ARG A 58 -6.57 0.86 7.09
C ARG A 58 -6.83 -0.34 6.21
N LEU A 59 -5.86 -0.73 5.37
CA LEU A 59 -5.98 -1.93 4.54
C LEU A 59 -5.94 -3.22 5.36
N VAL A 60 -5.13 -3.29 6.41
CA VAL A 60 -5.16 -4.41 7.37
C VAL A 60 -6.54 -4.52 8.01
N LEU A 61 -7.06 -3.40 8.53
CA LEU A 61 -8.40 -3.37 9.13
C LEU A 61 -9.47 -3.79 8.15
N PHE A 62 -9.44 -3.30 6.91
CA PHE A 62 -10.34 -3.72 5.85
C PHE A 62 -10.32 -5.23 5.66
N LEU A 63 -9.13 -5.82 5.41
CA LEU A 63 -8.97 -7.24 5.15
C LEU A 63 -9.42 -8.11 6.34
N GLU A 64 -9.08 -7.72 7.57
CA GLU A 64 -9.51 -8.44 8.77
C GLU A 64 -11.02 -8.32 9.02
N ARG A 65 -11.62 -7.17 8.72
CA ARG A 65 -13.06 -6.92 8.91
C ARG A 65 -13.94 -7.69 7.93
N ILE A 66 -13.46 -7.97 6.72
CA ILE A 66 -14.23 -8.72 5.72
C ILE A 66 -14.09 -10.24 5.87
N LYS A 67 -13.24 -10.76 6.76
CA LYS A 67 -13.18 -12.20 7.03
C LYS A 67 -14.54 -12.72 7.50
N PRO A 68 -14.97 -13.93 7.06
CA PRO A 68 -16.27 -14.49 7.42
C PRO A 68 -16.54 -14.49 8.93
N GLU A 69 -15.57 -14.89 9.74
CA GLU A 69 -15.70 -14.92 11.21
C GLU A 69 -15.99 -13.50 11.78
N SER A 70 -15.26 -12.49 11.32
CA SER A 70 -15.44 -11.11 11.76
C SER A 70 -16.79 -10.55 11.33
N MET A 71 -17.26 -10.93 10.13
CA MET A 71 -18.54 -10.47 9.58
C MET A 71 -19.75 -11.10 10.28
N VAL A 72 -19.70 -12.41 10.54
CA VAL A 72 -20.78 -13.14 11.27
C VAL A 72 -21.13 -12.43 12.58
N VAL A 73 -20.11 -12.15 13.40
CA VAL A 73 -20.30 -11.51 14.72
C VAL A 73 -20.91 -10.11 14.63
N ARG A 74 -20.61 -9.38 13.56
CA ARG A 74 -21.06 -7.98 13.40
C ARG A 74 -22.42 -7.81 12.72
N ILE A 75 -22.78 -8.75 11.83
CA ILE A 75 -23.91 -8.58 10.92
C ILE A 75 -25.09 -9.44 11.34
N GLN A 76 -24.83 -10.65 11.83
CA GLN A 76 -25.91 -11.59 12.15
C GLN A 76 -26.68 -11.17 13.39
N TYR A 77 -28.02 -11.19 13.31
CA TYR A 77 -28.91 -10.95 14.44
C TYR A 77 -29.95 -12.07 14.57
N PRO A 78 -30.60 -12.21 15.76
CA PRO A 78 -31.63 -13.22 15.99
C PRO A 78 -32.76 -13.12 14.97
N ALA A 79 -33.29 -14.27 14.54
CA ALA A 79 -34.37 -14.40 13.56
C ALA A 79 -34.01 -13.98 12.11
N MET A 80 -32.77 -13.64 11.82
CA MET A 80 -32.30 -13.37 10.47
C MET A 80 -32.34 -14.63 9.60
N LYS A 81 -32.72 -14.50 8.33
CA LYS A 81 -32.70 -15.57 7.34
C LYS A 81 -31.39 -15.60 6.55
N ALA A 82 -31.06 -16.79 5.99
CA ALA A 82 -29.86 -16.97 5.20
C ALA A 82 -29.79 -16.04 3.99
N GLY A 83 -30.91 -15.82 3.28
CA GLY A 83 -30.96 -14.89 2.15
C GLY A 83 -30.66 -13.44 2.55
N ASP A 84 -31.18 -12.97 3.69
CA ASP A 84 -30.92 -11.62 4.19
C ASP A 84 -29.42 -11.47 4.58
N LEU A 85 -28.86 -12.48 5.25
CA LEU A 85 -27.44 -12.51 5.63
C LEU A 85 -26.53 -12.47 4.40
N HIS A 86 -26.86 -13.25 3.36
CA HIS A 86 -26.13 -13.25 2.09
C HIS A 86 -26.05 -11.85 1.49
N LEU A 87 -27.21 -11.17 1.34
CA LEU A 87 -27.27 -9.82 0.78
C LEU A 87 -26.47 -8.81 1.62
N MET A 88 -26.61 -8.88 2.94
CA MET A 88 -25.88 -8.00 3.85
C MET A 88 -24.37 -8.24 3.79
N TYR A 89 -23.91 -9.48 3.62
CA TYR A 89 -22.48 -9.76 3.46
C TYR A 89 -21.92 -9.14 2.19
N ILE A 90 -22.60 -9.33 1.06
CA ILE A 90 -22.18 -8.74 -0.22
C ILE A 90 -22.12 -7.21 -0.12
N GLN A 91 -23.15 -6.59 0.46
CA GLN A 91 -23.21 -5.15 0.66
C GLN A 91 -22.06 -4.67 1.57
N GLN A 92 -21.85 -5.33 2.71
CA GLN A 92 -20.85 -4.93 3.69
C GLN A 92 -19.41 -5.04 3.14
N VAL A 93 -19.10 -6.07 2.36
CA VAL A 93 -17.77 -6.21 1.71
C VAL A 93 -17.55 -5.07 0.73
N ARG A 94 -18.56 -4.68 -0.06
CA ARG A 94 -18.47 -3.56 -1.01
C ARG A 94 -18.30 -2.22 -0.30
N GLU A 95 -19.08 -1.95 0.72
CA GLU A 95 -19.00 -0.71 1.51
C GLU A 95 -17.63 -0.55 2.20
N GLU A 96 -17.13 -1.61 2.84
CA GLU A 96 -15.80 -1.59 3.46
C GLU A 96 -14.69 -1.34 2.42
N PHE A 97 -14.82 -1.90 1.22
CA PHE A 97 -13.88 -1.63 0.13
C PHE A 97 -13.95 -0.18 -0.35
N GLU A 98 -15.14 0.36 -0.60
CA GLU A 98 -15.34 1.74 -1.05
C GLU A 98 -14.76 2.76 -0.06
N HIS A 99 -14.92 2.52 1.25
CA HIS A 99 -14.33 3.35 2.30
C HIS A 99 -12.79 3.35 2.27
N ASN A 100 -12.17 2.36 1.64
CA ASN A 100 -10.72 2.20 1.60
C ASN A 100 -10.12 2.36 0.21
N VAL A 101 -10.93 2.61 -0.84
CA VAL A 101 -10.46 2.71 -2.23
C VAL A 101 -9.38 3.79 -2.44
N SER A 102 -9.42 4.89 -1.68
CA SER A 102 -8.44 5.97 -1.76
C SER A 102 -7.04 5.56 -1.29
N GLN A 103 -6.92 4.46 -0.52
CA GLN A 103 -5.62 3.99 -0.02
C GLN A 103 -4.71 3.48 -1.14
N GLN A 104 -5.26 3.16 -2.31
CA GLN A 104 -4.51 2.71 -3.49
C GLN A 104 -3.37 3.64 -3.90
N ILE A 105 -3.48 4.95 -3.61
CA ILE A 105 -2.45 5.94 -3.97
C ILE A 105 -1.19 5.87 -3.09
N TYR A 106 -1.24 5.19 -1.96
CA TYR A 106 -0.17 5.11 -0.96
C TYR A 106 0.56 3.77 -0.92
N VAL A 107 0.04 2.77 -1.61
CA VAL A 107 0.57 1.40 -1.65
C VAL A 107 1.06 1.05 -3.06
N SER A 108 1.81 -0.06 -3.20
CA SER A 108 2.23 -0.52 -4.52
C SER A 108 1.04 -1.02 -5.35
N GLU A 109 1.18 -0.95 -6.67
CA GLU A 109 0.19 -1.50 -7.60
C GLU A 109 -0.01 -3.01 -7.41
N ASP A 110 1.07 -3.73 -7.07
CA ASP A 110 1.01 -5.16 -6.80
C ASP A 110 0.18 -5.46 -5.56
N LEU A 111 0.44 -4.78 -4.43
CA LEU A 111 -0.38 -4.94 -3.22
C LEU A 111 -1.86 -4.61 -3.51
N TRP A 112 -2.12 -3.51 -4.22
CA TRP A 112 -3.50 -3.14 -4.54
C TRP A 112 -4.23 -4.20 -5.37
N ARG A 113 -3.53 -4.85 -6.31
CA ARG A 113 -4.08 -6.00 -7.06
C ARG A 113 -4.46 -7.17 -6.14
N PHE A 114 -3.64 -7.48 -5.14
CA PHE A 114 -3.97 -8.51 -4.14
C PHE A 114 -5.18 -8.14 -3.30
N VAL A 115 -5.33 -6.86 -2.92
CA VAL A 115 -6.49 -6.35 -2.19
C VAL A 115 -7.78 -6.51 -3.02
N ILE A 116 -7.74 -6.15 -4.30
CA ILE A 116 -8.87 -6.34 -5.22
C ILE A 116 -9.19 -7.84 -5.37
N ALA A 117 -8.19 -8.67 -5.62
CA ALA A 117 -8.37 -10.11 -5.79
C ALA A 117 -8.97 -10.76 -4.54
N ALA A 118 -8.54 -10.36 -3.34
CA ALA A 118 -9.10 -10.84 -2.08
C ALA A 118 -10.58 -10.49 -1.95
N LYS A 119 -10.96 -9.25 -2.26
CA LYS A 119 -12.37 -8.82 -2.25
C LYS A 119 -13.21 -9.63 -3.24
N GLU A 120 -12.78 -9.73 -4.50
CA GLU A 120 -13.56 -10.44 -5.54
C GLU A 120 -13.68 -11.93 -5.23
N SER A 121 -12.60 -12.57 -4.78
CA SER A 121 -12.64 -13.99 -4.39
C SER A 121 -13.56 -14.22 -3.20
N LEU A 122 -13.60 -13.31 -2.22
CA LEU A 122 -14.52 -13.40 -1.10
C LEU A 122 -15.97 -13.25 -1.53
N LEU A 123 -16.28 -12.30 -2.42
CA LEU A 123 -17.64 -12.13 -2.95
C LEU A 123 -18.11 -13.39 -3.68
N GLN A 124 -17.23 -13.98 -4.51
CA GLN A 124 -17.53 -15.25 -5.19
C GLN A 124 -17.72 -16.39 -4.19
N PHE A 125 -16.87 -16.49 -3.18
CA PHE A 125 -16.96 -17.50 -2.12
C PHE A 125 -18.30 -17.40 -1.37
N ILE A 126 -18.73 -16.20 -0.96
CA ILE A 126 -20.00 -15.95 -0.29
C ILE A 126 -21.17 -16.40 -1.19
N ASN A 127 -21.17 -16.06 -2.47
CA ASN A 127 -22.18 -16.46 -3.43
C ASN A 127 -22.26 -17.99 -3.53
N THR A 128 -21.11 -18.67 -3.73
CA THR A 128 -21.05 -20.12 -3.85
C THR A 128 -21.55 -20.83 -2.59
N CYS A 129 -21.24 -20.32 -1.39
CA CYS A 129 -21.76 -20.86 -0.15
C CYS A 129 -23.28 -20.66 -0.03
N SER A 130 -23.79 -19.50 -0.45
CA SER A 130 -25.22 -19.22 -0.38
C SER A 130 -26.07 -20.08 -1.32
N GLU A 131 -25.54 -20.51 -2.46
CA GLU A 131 -26.21 -21.42 -3.39
C GLU A 131 -26.48 -22.81 -2.79
N SER A 132 -25.72 -23.22 -1.76
CA SER A 132 -25.89 -24.49 -1.07
C SER A 132 -26.91 -24.45 0.08
N VAL A 133 -27.50 -23.27 0.36
CA VAL A 133 -28.38 -23.03 1.52
C VAL A 133 -29.70 -22.39 1.05
N PRO A 134 -30.87 -22.94 1.42
CA PRO A 134 -32.15 -22.27 1.13
C PRO A 134 -32.24 -20.90 1.81
N ASN A 135 -32.83 -19.92 1.10
CA ASN A 135 -32.89 -18.52 1.57
C ASN A 135 -33.74 -18.32 2.83
N ASP A 136 -34.69 -19.22 3.10
CA ASP A 136 -35.70 -19.12 4.17
C ASP A 136 -35.26 -19.80 5.48
N VAL A 137 -34.14 -20.50 5.49
CA VAL A 137 -33.59 -21.11 6.72
C VAL A 137 -32.91 -20.06 7.61
N PRO A 138 -32.70 -20.38 8.92
CA PRO A 138 -31.97 -19.46 9.80
C PRO A 138 -30.58 -19.10 9.29
N ALA A 139 -30.19 -17.84 9.44
CA ALA A 139 -28.90 -17.30 9.00
C ALA A 139 -27.68 -18.08 9.55
N VAL A 140 -27.83 -18.70 10.72
CA VAL A 140 -26.76 -19.50 11.36
C VAL A 140 -26.31 -20.66 10.48
N GLU A 141 -27.17 -21.23 9.65
CA GLU A 141 -26.79 -22.31 8.73
C GLU A 141 -25.79 -21.83 7.67
N LEU A 142 -26.07 -20.66 7.06
CA LEU A 142 -25.12 -20.05 6.12
C LEU A 142 -23.82 -19.65 6.82
N SER A 143 -23.90 -19.09 8.03
CA SER A 143 -22.72 -18.67 8.80
C SER A 143 -21.78 -19.84 9.12
N LYS A 144 -22.33 -20.99 9.51
CA LYS A 144 -21.52 -22.19 9.75
C LYS A 144 -20.76 -22.62 8.50
N ILE A 145 -21.48 -22.73 7.38
CA ILE A 145 -20.87 -23.13 6.09
C ILE A 145 -19.79 -22.16 5.66
N LEU A 146 -20.02 -20.85 5.81
CA LEU A 146 -19.02 -19.82 5.47
C LEU A 146 -17.76 -19.97 6.31
N ILE A 147 -17.88 -20.14 7.63
CA ILE A 147 -16.73 -20.28 8.53
C ILE A 147 -16.00 -21.60 8.26
N GLU A 148 -16.72 -22.73 8.19
CA GLU A 148 -16.15 -24.06 7.97
C GLU A 148 -15.38 -24.11 6.65
N LYS A 149 -16.01 -23.75 5.52
CA LYS A 149 -15.37 -23.79 4.21
C LYS A 149 -14.22 -22.78 4.09
N TYR A 150 -14.31 -21.62 4.76
CA TYR A 150 -13.21 -20.66 4.75
C TYR A 150 -11.98 -21.21 5.48
N ASN A 151 -12.18 -21.87 6.63
CA ASN A 151 -11.11 -22.48 7.40
C ASN A 151 -10.49 -23.73 6.74
N GLU A 152 -11.25 -24.41 5.88
CA GLU A 152 -10.75 -25.52 5.06
C GLU A 152 -9.96 -25.05 3.83
N THR A 153 -10.08 -23.77 3.46
CA THR A 153 -9.39 -23.23 2.28
C THR A 153 -7.89 -23.10 2.54
N GLU A 154 -7.10 -23.82 1.78
CA GLU A 154 -5.65 -23.67 1.82
C GLU A 154 -5.26 -22.30 1.20
N ASN A 155 -4.57 -21.44 1.96
CA ASN A 155 -4.15 -20.12 1.53
C ASN A 155 -5.31 -19.20 1.07
N PRO A 156 -6.22 -18.80 1.97
CA PRO A 156 -7.30 -17.90 1.62
C PRO A 156 -6.79 -16.58 1.00
N PRO A 157 -7.45 -16.04 -0.04
CA PRO A 157 -6.98 -14.83 -0.72
C PRO A 157 -6.78 -13.61 0.18
N ILE A 158 -7.57 -13.49 1.25
CA ILE A 158 -7.41 -12.42 2.25
C ILE A 158 -6.09 -12.57 3.00
N ASP A 159 -5.73 -13.78 3.39
CA ASP A 159 -4.50 -14.04 4.14
C ASP A 159 -3.26 -13.85 3.25
N ILE A 160 -3.36 -14.20 1.96
CA ILE A 160 -2.31 -13.89 0.98
C ILE A 160 -2.12 -12.36 0.88
N ALA A 161 -3.20 -11.59 0.75
CA ALA A 161 -3.13 -10.13 0.67
C ALA A 161 -2.50 -9.53 1.94
N LEU A 162 -2.84 -10.06 3.12
CA LEU A 162 -2.23 -9.65 4.40
C LEU A 162 -0.72 -9.96 4.47
N VAL A 163 -0.27 -11.09 3.94
CA VAL A 163 1.15 -11.44 3.87
C VAL A 163 1.89 -10.49 2.96
N VAL A 164 1.36 -10.22 1.77
CA VAL A 164 1.96 -9.26 0.82
C VAL A 164 2.06 -7.87 1.45
N LEU A 165 0.99 -7.40 2.09
CA LEU A 165 0.95 -6.12 2.79
C LEU A 165 2.01 -6.03 3.90
N LYS A 166 2.12 -7.07 4.76
CA LYS A 166 3.14 -7.12 5.82
C LYS A 166 4.57 -7.14 5.27
N ASN A 167 4.79 -7.74 4.11
CA ASN A 167 6.11 -7.76 3.48
C ASN A 167 6.43 -6.39 2.86
N GLU A 168 5.47 -5.71 2.25
CA GLU A 168 5.68 -4.36 1.70
C GLU A 168 6.04 -3.35 2.80
N ILE A 169 5.37 -3.39 3.95
CA ILE A 169 5.71 -2.51 5.09
C ILE A 169 7.17 -2.69 5.54
N LYS A 170 7.69 -3.93 5.55
CA LYS A 170 9.08 -4.19 5.93
C LYS A 170 10.10 -3.53 5.00
N THR A 171 9.72 -3.23 3.76
CA THR A 171 10.61 -2.54 2.79
C THR A 171 10.66 -1.03 2.99
N LEU A 172 9.78 -0.48 3.84
CA LEU A 172 9.77 0.96 4.20
C LEU A 172 10.71 1.30 5.36
N ALA A 173 11.15 0.29 6.12
CA ALA A 173 12.10 0.44 7.22
C ALA A 173 13.53 0.31 6.74
#